data_c62a1cbfec4c5685bdec1a3a1821030b
#
_entry.id   c62a1cbfec4c5685bdec1a3a1821030b
#
_cell.length_a   1.000
_cell.length_b   1.000
_cell.length_c   1.000
_cell.angle_alpha   90.00
_cell.angle_beta   90.00
_cell.angle_gamma   90.00
#
_symmetry.space_group_name_H-M   'P 1'
#
loop_
_entity.id
_entity.type
_entity.pdbx_description
1 polymer ?
#
loop_
_entity_poly.entity_id
_entity_poly.type
_entity_poly.pdbx_seq_one_letter_code
_entity_poly.pdbx_strand_id
1 'polypeptide(L)'
;MTAAYVAMLERLCRLAGVPPSEQAHVVAQEAMTVEGMPTHFRLEEWSGFVRIYIEIGRPAPSRLPMLCQSIVEQQLTLPAPFTMLTALDPASGNLLLYACAPLSQGAGEDETFLGFLQACADAAQLLRGALEDGGGGLMNEDYS
;
A
#
# COMPACT_ATOMS: atom_id res chain seq x y z
N MET A 1 -4.09 -17.07 12.07
CA MET A 1 -4.49 -15.68 12.31
C MET A 1 -4.93 -15.51 13.74
N THR A 2 -4.47 -14.46 14.41
CA THR A 2 -4.88 -14.21 15.79
C THR A 2 -6.28 -13.56 15.82
N ALA A 3 -6.97 -13.74 16.95
CA ALA A 3 -8.29 -13.13 17.12
C ALA A 3 -8.22 -11.60 17.07
N ALA A 4 -7.15 -11.01 17.62
CA ALA A 4 -6.98 -9.57 17.62
C ALA A 4 -6.83 -9.01 16.21
N TYR A 5 -6.10 -9.72 15.36
CA TYR A 5 -5.91 -9.31 13.98
C TYR A 5 -7.21 -9.42 13.17
N VAL A 6 -7.93 -10.52 13.34
CA VAL A 6 -9.24 -10.69 12.69
C VAL A 6 -10.20 -9.58 13.12
N ALA A 7 -10.23 -9.29 14.42
CA ALA A 7 -11.09 -8.23 14.95
C ALA A 7 -10.72 -6.87 14.35
N MET A 8 -9.43 -6.60 14.20
CA MET A 8 -8.98 -5.36 13.56
C MET A 8 -9.45 -5.28 12.11
N LEU A 9 -9.30 -6.37 11.34
CA LEU A 9 -9.75 -6.37 9.95
C LEU A 9 -11.24 -6.15 9.85
N GLU A 10 -12.02 -6.75 10.75
CA GLU A 10 -13.47 -6.54 10.77
C GLU A 10 -13.82 -5.10 11.08
N ARG A 11 -13.13 -4.48 12.05
CA ARG A 11 -13.37 -3.08 12.39
C ARG A 11 -13.01 -2.16 11.23
N LEU A 12 -11.90 -2.44 10.55
CA LEU A 12 -11.49 -1.65 9.38
C LEU A 12 -12.51 -1.75 8.26
N CYS A 13 -13.06 -2.93 8.03
CA CYS A 13 -14.13 -3.11 7.04
C CYS A 13 -15.31 -2.21 7.33
N ARG A 14 -15.76 -2.19 8.57
CA ARG A 14 -16.89 -1.35 8.94
C ARG A 14 -16.57 0.13 8.79
N LEU A 15 -15.37 0.52 9.23
CA LEU A 15 -14.95 1.91 9.16
C LEU A 15 -14.80 2.38 7.72
N ALA A 16 -14.33 1.52 6.85
CA ALA A 16 -14.12 1.84 5.43
C ALA A 16 -15.41 1.71 4.60
N GLY A 17 -16.49 1.26 5.20
CA GLY A 17 -17.76 1.13 4.48
C GLY A 17 -17.88 -0.10 3.61
N VAL A 18 -17.12 -1.16 3.89
CA VAL A 18 -17.22 -2.41 3.16
C VAL A 18 -18.58 -3.05 3.46
N PRO A 19 -19.35 -3.43 2.43
CA PRO A 19 -20.65 -4.04 2.66
C PRO A 19 -20.53 -5.29 3.55
N PRO A 20 -21.48 -5.51 4.46
CA PRO A 20 -21.43 -6.68 5.35
C PRO A 20 -21.26 -8.01 4.62
N SER A 21 -21.83 -8.12 3.42
CA SER A 21 -21.75 -9.35 2.63
C SER A 21 -20.32 -9.64 2.15
N GLU A 22 -19.43 -8.63 2.16
CA GLU A 22 -18.07 -8.78 1.66
C GLU A 22 -17.03 -8.85 2.77
N GLN A 23 -17.43 -8.56 4.02
CA GLN A 23 -16.46 -8.48 5.11
C GLN A 23 -15.76 -9.80 5.39
N ALA A 24 -16.49 -10.90 5.35
CA ALA A 24 -15.89 -12.22 5.57
C ALA A 24 -14.85 -12.54 4.50
N HIS A 25 -15.09 -12.12 3.27
CA HIS A 25 -14.15 -12.34 2.18
C HIS A 25 -12.87 -11.52 2.39
N VAL A 26 -13.02 -10.26 2.83
CA VAL A 26 -11.87 -9.40 3.13
C VAL A 26 -10.99 -10.05 4.20
N VAL A 27 -11.61 -10.54 5.26
CA VAL A 27 -10.86 -11.20 6.34
C VAL A 27 -10.16 -12.46 5.84
N ALA A 28 -10.87 -13.28 5.07
CA ALA A 28 -10.31 -14.54 4.57
C ALA A 28 -9.14 -14.31 3.61
N GLN A 29 -9.24 -13.29 2.76
CA GLN A 29 -8.20 -12.98 1.78
C GLN A 29 -7.12 -12.06 2.34
N GLU A 30 -7.35 -11.46 3.50
CA GLU A 30 -6.45 -10.46 4.09
C GLU A 30 -6.16 -9.35 3.08
N ALA A 31 -7.22 -8.86 2.45
CA ALA A 31 -7.10 -7.86 1.40
C ALA A 31 -8.39 -7.06 1.30
N MET A 32 -8.24 -5.76 1.05
CA MET A 32 -9.40 -4.90 0.77
C MET A 32 -8.98 -3.81 -0.20
N THR A 33 -9.98 -3.21 -0.86
CA THR A 33 -9.72 -2.09 -1.75
C THR A 33 -9.77 -0.80 -0.94
N VAL A 34 -8.71 -0.01 -1.02
CA VAL A 34 -8.60 1.28 -0.34
C VAL A 34 -8.38 2.34 -1.42
N GLU A 35 -9.28 3.30 -1.54
CA GLU A 35 -9.19 4.37 -2.53
C GLU A 35 -8.94 3.80 -3.94
N GLY A 36 -9.62 2.72 -4.26
CA GLY A 36 -9.49 2.08 -5.57
C GLY A 36 -8.27 1.18 -5.74
N MET A 37 -7.42 1.06 -4.73
CA MET A 37 -6.20 0.26 -4.81
C MET A 37 -6.35 -1.03 -4.01
N PRO A 38 -6.16 -2.19 -4.64
CA PRO A 38 -6.15 -3.46 -3.88
C PRO A 38 -4.99 -3.45 -2.89
N THR A 39 -5.32 -3.67 -1.64
CA THR A 39 -4.36 -3.58 -0.53
C THR A 39 -4.36 -4.90 0.21
N HIS A 40 -3.18 -5.46 0.41
CA HIS A 40 -3.01 -6.75 1.07
C HIS A 40 -2.37 -6.56 2.44
N PHE A 41 -2.80 -7.37 3.39
CA PHE A 41 -2.33 -7.29 4.76
C PHE A 41 -1.70 -8.61 5.19
N ARG A 42 -0.79 -8.54 6.15
CA ARG A 42 -0.22 -9.73 6.76
C ARG A 42 0.26 -9.38 8.16
N LEU A 43 -0.20 -10.14 9.14
CA LEU A 43 0.28 -9.97 10.50
C LEU A 43 1.62 -10.68 10.66
N GLU A 44 2.61 -9.95 11.19
CA GLU A 44 3.87 -10.54 11.60
C GLU A 44 3.75 -10.83 13.08
N GLU A 45 3.48 -12.08 13.43
CA GLU A 45 3.06 -12.41 14.80
C GLU A 45 4.13 -12.14 15.84
N TRP A 46 5.39 -12.34 15.49
CA TRP A 46 6.47 -12.15 16.46
C TRP A 46 6.67 -10.68 16.85
N SER A 47 6.33 -9.75 15.99
CA SER A 47 6.49 -8.31 16.25
C SER A 47 5.18 -7.60 16.59
N GLY A 48 4.04 -8.21 16.22
CA GLY A 48 2.75 -7.57 16.37
C GLY A 48 2.50 -6.47 15.34
N PHE A 49 3.29 -6.41 14.28
CA PHE A 49 3.11 -5.43 13.23
C PHE A 49 2.33 -6.02 12.07
N VAL A 50 1.52 -5.18 11.43
CA VAL A 50 0.78 -5.55 10.22
C VAL A 50 1.55 -5.03 9.03
N ARG A 51 1.89 -5.92 8.11
CA ARG A 51 2.52 -5.55 6.85
C ARG A 51 1.44 -5.23 5.84
N ILE A 52 1.70 -4.23 5.03
CA ILE A 52 0.75 -3.71 4.04
C ILE A 52 1.45 -3.70 2.70
N TYR A 53 0.82 -4.27 1.69
CA TYR A 53 1.38 -4.33 0.34
C TYR A 53 0.36 -3.81 -0.66
N ILE A 54 0.79 -2.91 -1.55
CA ILE A 54 -0.03 -2.45 -2.67
C ILE A 54 0.79 -2.65 -3.93
N GLU A 55 0.26 -3.43 -4.88
CA GLU A 55 0.95 -3.66 -6.13
C GLU A 55 0.78 -2.46 -7.04
N ILE A 56 1.89 -1.88 -7.50
CA ILE A 56 1.86 -0.67 -8.31
C ILE A 56 1.86 -1.04 -9.79
N GLY A 57 2.71 -1.97 -10.19
CA GLY A 57 2.80 -2.40 -11.58
C GLY A 57 4.23 -2.77 -11.95
N ARG A 58 4.43 -3.12 -13.21
CA ARG A 58 5.75 -3.53 -13.68
C ARG A 58 6.38 -2.39 -14.49
N PRO A 59 7.46 -1.79 -14.00
CA PRO A 59 8.12 -0.73 -14.75
C PRO A 59 8.90 -1.32 -15.94
N ALA A 60 8.96 -0.55 -17.02
CA ALA A 60 9.84 -0.91 -18.13
C ALA A 60 11.29 -0.85 -17.64
N PRO A 61 12.14 -1.81 -18.03
CA PRO A 61 13.53 -1.81 -17.55
C PRO A 61 14.28 -0.51 -17.84
N SER A 62 14.01 0.11 -18.98
CA SER A 62 14.67 1.35 -19.36
C SER A 62 14.32 2.53 -18.45
N ARG A 63 13.20 2.43 -17.75
CA ARG A 63 12.74 3.52 -16.90
C ARG A 63 13.08 3.31 -15.43
N LEU A 64 13.53 2.13 -15.10
CA LEU A 64 13.77 1.76 -13.72
C LEU A 64 14.76 2.69 -13.01
N PRO A 65 15.89 3.11 -13.62
CA PRO A 65 16.80 4.01 -12.93
C PRO A 65 16.17 5.35 -12.53
N MET A 66 15.43 5.97 -13.45
CA MET A 66 14.77 7.25 -13.16
C MET A 66 13.71 7.09 -12.10
N LEU A 67 12.94 6.02 -12.18
CA LEU A 67 11.89 5.75 -11.22
C LEU A 67 12.48 5.52 -9.84
N CYS A 68 13.57 4.75 -9.74
CA CYS A 68 14.24 4.50 -8.47
C CYS A 68 14.76 5.78 -7.86
N GLN A 69 15.34 6.66 -8.66
CA GLN A 69 15.82 7.96 -8.17
C GLN A 69 14.67 8.77 -7.59
N SER A 70 13.56 8.86 -8.33
CA SER A 70 12.38 9.61 -7.88
C SER A 70 11.84 9.04 -6.57
N ILE A 71 11.78 7.72 -6.46
CA ILE A 71 11.31 7.05 -5.26
C ILE A 71 12.20 7.38 -4.06
N VAL A 72 13.52 7.28 -4.25
CA VAL A 72 14.46 7.56 -3.18
C VAL A 72 14.32 9.01 -2.70
N GLU A 73 14.15 9.93 -3.63
CA GLU A 73 13.95 11.34 -3.27
C GLU A 73 12.68 11.56 -2.46
N GLN A 74 11.63 10.82 -2.80
CA GLN A 74 10.34 10.98 -2.14
C GLN A 74 10.31 10.36 -0.74
N GLN A 75 11.24 9.46 -0.43
CA GLN A 75 11.23 8.79 0.88
C GLN A 75 11.28 9.77 2.05
N LEU A 76 11.91 10.91 1.86
CA LEU A 76 12.03 11.91 2.93
C LEU A 76 10.71 12.58 3.26
N THR A 77 9.73 12.50 2.39
CA THR A 77 8.44 13.18 2.58
C THR A 77 7.34 12.25 3.05
N LEU A 78 7.66 10.98 3.30
CA LEU A 78 6.64 10.02 3.70
C LEU A 78 6.19 10.28 5.14
N PRO A 79 4.91 9.99 5.43
CA PRO A 79 4.36 10.30 6.73
C PRO A 79 4.93 9.47 7.86
N ALA A 80 5.04 10.10 9.03
CA ALA A 80 5.33 9.42 10.28
C ALA A 80 3.99 9.24 11.01
N PRO A 81 3.89 8.32 11.96
CA PRO A 81 4.95 7.46 12.52
C PRO A 81 5.17 6.16 11.76
N PHE A 82 4.43 5.92 10.70
CA PHE A 82 4.53 4.66 9.98
C PHE A 82 5.52 4.79 8.84
N THR A 83 6.19 3.69 8.53
CA THR A 83 7.17 3.64 7.45
C THR A 83 6.52 3.12 6.18
N MET A 84 6.80 3.78 5.08
CA MET A 84 6.28 3.44 3.76
C MET A 84 7.48 3.38 2.82
N LEU A 85 7.65 2.27 2.13
CA LEU A 85 8.78 2.02 1.24
C LEU A 85 8.28 1.55 -0.11
N THR A 86 9.07 1.79 -1.14
CA THR A 86 8.80 1.22 -2.44
C THR A 86 9.83 0.14 -2.70
N ALA A 87 9.38 -1.02 -3.15
CA ALA A 87 10.22 -2.18 -3.34
C ALA A 87 9.93 -2.82 -4.69
N LEU A 88 10.94 -3.48 -5.24
CA LEU A 88 10.79 -4.25 -6.47
C LEU A 88 10.81 -5.72 -6.12
N ASP A 89 9.77 -6.44 -6.53
CA ASP A 89 9.72 -7.87 -6.34
C ASP A 89 10.57 -8.54 -7.43
N PRO A 90 11.71 -9.16 -7.10
CA PRO A 90 12.58 -9.71 -8.11
C PRO A 90 11.97 -10.89 -8.85
N ALA A 91 11.02 -11.59 -8.25
CA ALA A 91 10.40 -12.75 -8.88
C ALA A 91 9.43 -12.33 -9.98
N SER A 92 8.65 -11.29 -9.78
CA SER A 92 7.64 -10.85 -10.75
C SER A 92 8.07 -9.64 -11.55
N GLY A 93 9.02 -8.86 -11.05
CA GLY A 93 9.38 -7.59 -11.63
C GLY A 93 8.41 -6.47 -11.29
N ASN A 94 7.44 -6.74 -10.42
CA ASN A 94 6.46 -5.73 -10.02
C ASN A 94 7.01 -4.79 -8.97
N LEU A 95 6.62 -3.53 -9.09
CA LEU A 95 6.90 -2.52 -8.09
C LEU A 95 5.79 -2.58 -7.05
N LEU A 96 6.17 -2.56 -5.79
CA LEU A 96 5.24 -2.65 -4.67
C LEU A 96 5.43 -1.45 -3.76
N LEU A 97 4.33 -0.94 -3.22
CA LEU A 97 4.39 -0.08 -2.06
C LEU A 97 4.27 -0.97 -0.84
N TYR A 98 5.22 -0.84 0.07
CA TYR A 98 5.28 -1.66 1.28
C TYR A 98 5.23 -0.75 2.48
N ALA A 99 4.41 -1.10 3.44
CA ALA A 99 4.32 -0.35 4.69
C ALA A 99 4.16 -1.31 5.86
N CYS A 100 4.36 -0.79 7.06
CA CYS A 100 4.30 -1.59 8.27
C CYS A 100 3.76 -0.70 9.39
N ALA A 101 2.76 -1.18 10.11
CA ALA A 101 2.15 -0.42 11.18
C ALA A 101 1.80 -1.35 12.34
N PRO A 102 1.79 -0.85 13.58
CA PRO A 102 1.39 -1.67 14.72
C PRO A 102 -0.05 -2.13 14.58
N LEU A 103 -0.33 -3.31 15.13
CA LEU A 103 -1.69 -3.84 15.17
C LEU A 103 -2.58 -2.85 15.95
N SER A 104 -3.66 -2.42 15.34
CA SER A 104 -4.60 -1.50 15.96
C SER A 104 -5.43 -2.21 17.03
N GLN A 105 -5.64 -1.56 18.17
CA GLN A 105 -6.34 -2.15 19.30
C GLN A 105 -7.70 -1.55 19.57
N GLY A 106 -8.09 -0.48 18.88
CA GLY A 106 -9.39 0.14 19.13
C GLY A 106 -9.68 1.30 18.20
N ALA A 107 -10.81 1.95 18.42
CA ALA A 107 -11.40 2.90 17.47
C ALA A 107 -10.48 4.04 17.06
N GLY A 108 -9.82 4.69 18.00
CA GLY A 108 -8.92 5.81 17.66
C GLY A 108 -7.73 5.38 16.85
N GLU A 109 -7.18 4.20 17.17
CA GLU A 109 -6.08 3.64 16.41
C GLU A 109 -6.54 3.15 15.04
N ASP A 110 -7.78 2.64 14.95
CA ASP A 110 -8.35 2.20 13.68
C ASP A 110 -8.43 3.37 12.70
N GLU A 111 -8.86 4.53 13.16
CA GLU A 111 -8.94 5.72 12.31
C GLU A 111 -7.57 6.14 11.83
N THR A 112 -6.58 6.12 12.70
CA THR A 112 -5.20 6.43 12.34
C THR A 112 -4.68 5.42 11.32
N PHE A 113 -4.95 4.14 11.53
CA PHE A 113 -4.52 3.08 10.63
C PHE A 113 -5.17 3.25 9.26
N LEU A 114 -6.48 3.49 9.22
CA LEU A 114 -7.18 3.69 7.95
C LEU A 114 -6.67 4.93 7.22
N GLY A 115 -6.42 6.02 7.94
CA GLY A 115 -5.84 7.22 7.35
C GLY A 115 -4.49 6.94 6.73
N PHE A 116 -3.68 6.12 7.38
CA PHE A 116 -2.39 5.71 6.82
C PHE A 116 -2.57 4.84 5.57
N LEU A 117 -3.55 3.92 5.57
CA LEU A 117 -3.85 3.13 4.38
C LEU A 117 -4.26 4.01 3.22
N GLN A 118 -5.05 5.04 3.48
CA GLN A 118 -5.47 5.98 2.44
C GLN A 118 -4.27 6.73 1.88
N ALA A 119 -3.34 7.13 2.74
CA ALA A 119 -2.11 7.79 2.30
C ALA A 119 -1.25 6.84 1.45
N CYS A 120 -1.17 5.58 1.84
CA CYS A 120 -0.46 4.57 1.05
C CYS A 120 -1.10 4.37 -0.33
N ALA A 121 -2.44 4.31 -0.35
CA ALA A 121 -3.16 4.14 -1.62
C ALA A 121 -2.95 5.34 -2.53
N ASP A 122 -2.98 6.55 -1.98
CA ASP A 122 -2.73 7.76 -2.77
C ASP A 122 -1.32 7.75 -3.35
N ALA A 123 -0.32 7.38 -2.56
CA ALA A 123 1.05 7.28 -3.03
C ALA A 123 1.19 6.22 -4.13
N ALA A 124 0.52 5.07 -3.95
CA ALA A 124 0.54 4.00 -4.93
C ALA A 124 -0.09 4.44 -6.25
N GLN A 125 -1.19 5.20 -6.19
CA GLN A 125 -1.83 5.73 -7.39
C GLN A 125 -0.94 6.70 -8.14
N LEU A 126 -0.24 7.57 -7.43
CA LEU A 126 0.70 8.49 -8.06
C LEU A 126 1.82 7.73 -8.76
N LEU A 127 2.35 6.70 -8.11
CA LEU A 127 3.42 5.90 -8.71
C LEU A 127 2.91 5.11 -9.91
N ARG A 128 1.69 4.58 -9.84
CA ARG A 128 1.09 3.86 -10.96
C ARG A 128 0.89 4.80 -12.14
N GLY A 129 0.42 6.02 -11.89
CA GLY A 129 0.27 7.02 -12.94
C GLY A 129 1.60 7.32 -13.61
N ALA A 130 2.67 7.43 -12.86
CA ALA A 130 3.99 7.68 -13.42
C ALA A 130 4.46 6.52 -14.29
N LEU A 131 4.14 5.26 -13.91
CA LEU A 131 4.47 4.13 -14.73
C LEU A 131 3.71 4.12 -16.05
N GLU A 132 2.43 4.44 -15.99
CA GLU A 132 1.56 4.39 -17.17
C GLU A 132 1.83 5.51 -18.13
N ASP A 133 2.04 6.71 -17.60
CA ASP A 133 2.28 7.87 -18.42
C ASP A 133 3.60 7.81 -19.13
N GLY A 134 4.27 6.96 -18.82
CA GLY A 134 5.42 6.84 -19.54
C GLY A 134 6.26 7.54 -18.95
N GLY A 135 5.56 7.37 -18.27
CA GLY A 135 6.30 7.88 -18.43
C GLY A 135 6.45 8.55 -19.59
N GLY A 136 5.64 8.38 -20.49
CA GLY A 136 5.71 9.18 -21.65
C GLY A 136 5.72 10.56 -21.21
N GLY A 137 4.81 10.85 -20.41
CA GLY A 137 4.71 12.21 -19.99
C GLY A 137 5.94 12.71 -19.33
N LEU A 138 6.58 11.84 -18.69
CA LEU A 138 7.73 12.29 -18.04
C LEU A 138 8.80 12.59 -18.91
N MET A 139 8.73 12.05 -19.78
CA MET A 139 9.80 12.26 -20.51
C MET A 139 9.61 12.63 -21.65
N ASN A 140 8.90 12.62 -22.07
CA ASN A 140 8.80 12.97 -23.11
C ASN A 140 9.12 13.97 -23.50
N GLU A 141 9.30 14.17 -23.00
CA GLU A 141 9.70 14.77 -23.29
C GLU A 141 10.55 14.81 -23.59
N ASP A 142 10.71 14.47 -23.42
CA ASP A 142 11.50 14.45 -23.62
C ASP A 142 11.98 14.10 -24.18
N TYR A 143 11.93 13.89 -24.33
CA TYR A 143 12.49 13.63 -24.70
C TYR A 143 12.63 13.49 -25.48
N SER A 144 12.43 13.55 -25.68
CA SER A 144 12.66 13.57 -26.07
C SER A 144 12.92 13.58 -26.11
#